data_0ccebbfb7358050f205141ccd6fb25fc
#
_entry.id   0ccebbfb7358050f205141ccd6fb25fc
#
_cell.length_a   1.000
_cell.length_b   1.000
_cell.length_c   1.000
_cell.angle_alpha   90.00
_cell.angle_beta   90.00
_cell.angle_gamma   90.00
#
_symmetry.space_group_name_H-M   'P 1'
#
loop_
_entity.id
_entity.type
_entity.pdbx_description
1 polymer ?
#
loop_
_entity_poly.entity_id
_entity_poly.type
_entity_poly.pdbx_seq_one_letter_code
_entity_poly.pdbx_strand_id
1 'polypeptide(L)'
;MMKQKNPSRVRICIFFVLFVGSICRASLVSDLESFKEEVQSSLNAMQEKGFFPGATLGIVLKDGTELAFASGWSDVEKKIPMIPAGRMFAGSAGKTFVAAVAMQLVQEGKLDLDKKVSEYLGQESWFSRLPNHKDLTIRMIMTHTGGLPRYVFKENFTKRLNESPDKVWEPEELLAFVFDDPPAHSAGQGWSYSDTDYIVLGIILEKITGTDFYSELERRILKPFALEHTSPSNTRKLKGLVTGYTGDRTPPFNLPGKVPVDGIYPVNPQFEWCGGGLITTSLDMARWSKILYEGKAFSKDQLDEMLQPMDFRSGQPGDQGYGLGVMVFKRPFGLIYGHGGMFPGYETQMSYFPKWGVAVTIQVNADSLSGKLKGSLNGFIGRLVPILEKYFAE
;
A
#
# COMPACT_ATOMS: atom_id res chain seq x y z
N MET A 1 -49.17 29.25 60.21
CA MET A 1 -48.34 28.02 60.26
C MET A 1 -47.70 27.82 58.89
N MET A 2 -46.46 28.31 58.73
CA MET A 2 -45.68 28.16 57.49
C MET A 2 -44.71 26.99 57.68
N LYS A 3 -44.77 25.96 56.77
CA LYS A 3 -43.83 24.84 56.75
C LYS A 3 -42.62 25.23 55.95
N GLN A 4 -41.46 25.30 56.59
CA GLN A 4 -40.18 25.38 55.95
C GLN A 4 -39.89 24.11 55.13
N LYS A 5 -39.49 24.27 53.85
CA LYS A 5 -38.94 23.23 53.01
C LYS A 5 -37.40 23.27 53.10
N ASN A 6 -36.83 22.15 53.45
CA ASN A 6 -35.39 21.92 53.64
C ASN A 6 -34.68 21.73 52.29
N PRO A 7 -33.60 22.46 51.94
CA PRO A 7 -32.86 22.27 50.67
C PRO A 7 -31.51 21.53 50.94
N SER A 8 -31.56 20.21 51.04
CA SER A 8 -30.33 19.45 51.16
C SER A 8 -30.38 18.04 50.54
N ARG A 9 -30.57 17.93 49.27
CA ARG A 9 -30.35 16.62 48.56
C ARG A 9 -29.91 16.71 47.11
N VAL A 10 -29.44 17.83 46.55
CA VAL A 10 -29.05 17.95 45.12
C VAL A 10 -27.55 18.09 44.86
N ARG A 11 -26.70 18.19 45.89
CA ARG A 11 -25.25 18.46 45.66
C ARG A 11 -24.32 17.23 45.58
N ILE A 12 -24.79 16.02 45.83
CA ILE A 12 -23.90 14.84 45.90
C ILE A 12 -23.72 14.12 44.54
N CYS A 13 -24.69 14.22 43.61
CA CYS A 13 -24.59 13.48 42.33
C CYS A 13 -23.64 14.10 41.29
N ILE A 14 -23.38 15.40 41.34
CA ILE A 14 -22.52 16.08 40.33
C ILE A 14 -21.04 15.79 40.54
N PHE A 15 -20.59 15.64 41.79
CA PHE A 15 -19.17 15.33 42.07
C PHE A 15 -18.78 13.89 41.71
N PHE A 16 -19.71 12.93 41.79
CA PHE A 16 -19.40 11.53 41.48
C PHE A 16 -19.26 11.29 39.97
N VAL A 17 -20.06 11.94 39.13
CA VAL A 17 -20.00 11.82 37.66
C VAL A 17 -18.71 12.49 37.13
N LEU A 18 -18.27 13.61 37.68
CA LEU A 18 -17.03 14.28 37.26
C LEU A 18 -15.78 13.48 37.71
N PHE A 19 -15.83 12.81 38.85
CA PHE A 19 -14.68 12.03 39.35
C PHE A 19 -14.50 10.69 38.58
N VAL A 20 -15.59 10.01 38.25
CA VAL A 20 -15.55 8.78 37.43
C VAL A 20 -15.10 9.09 36.01
N GLY A 21 -15.56 10.20 35.42
CA GLY A 21 -15.11 10.63 34.07
C GLY A 21 -13.63 11.01 34.05
N SER A 22 -13.09 11.59 35.10
CA SER A 22 -11.65 11.93 35.23
C SER A 22 -10.76 10.69 35.38
N ILE A 23 -11.19 9.69 36.16
CA ILE A 23 -10.45 8.44 36.35
C ILE A 23 -10.43 7.63 35.07
N CYS A 24 -11.56 7.49 34.37
CA CYS A 24 -11.66 6.78 33.11
C CYS A 24 -10.80 7.44 32.00
N ARG A 25 -10.78 8.76 31.94
CA ARG A 25 -9.94 9.51 31.00
C ARG A 25 -8.44 9.40 31.33
N ALA A 26 -8.06 9.38 32.61
CA ALA A 26 -6.68 9.18 33.03
C ALA A 26 -6.18 7.76 32.71
N SER A 27 -7.02 6.73 32.89
CA SER A 27 -6.70 5.34 32.52
C SER A 27 -6.50 5.20 31.01
N LEU A 28 -7.41 5.72 30.19
CA LEU A 28 -7.30 5.65 28.72
C LEU A 28 -6.05 6.38 28.19
N VAL A 29 -5.66 7.50 28.79
CA VAL A 29 -4.43 8.21 28.41
C VAL A 29 -3.20 7.40 28.82
N SER A 30 -3.19 6.79 30.01
CA SER A 30 -2.10 5.92 30.47
C SER A 30 -1.92 4.71 29.57
N ASP A 31 -3.02 4.09 29.14
CA ASP A 31 -3.01 2.92 28.25
C ASP A 31 -2.46 3.27 26.86
N LEU A 32 -2.82 4.44 26.32
CA LEU A 32 -2.31 4.90 25.03
C LEU A 32 -0.79 5.21 25.08
N GLU A 33 -0.30 5.85 26.14
CA GLU A 33 1.14 6.11 26.27
C GLU A 33 1.92 4.79 26.42
N SER A 34 1.43 3.85 27.25
CA SER A 34 2.04 2.52 27.37
C SER A 34 2.05 1.77 26.04
N PHE A 35 0.97 1.85 25.24
CA PHE A 35 0.93 1.29 23.90
C PHE A 35 2.01 1.89 22.99
N LYS A 36 2.15 3.23 22.99
CA LYS A 36 3.17 3.92 22.19
C LYS A 36 4.58 3.49 22.57
N GLU A 37 4.86 3.38 23.87
CA GLU A 37 6.16 2.96 24.39
C GLU A 37 6.50 1.52 23.97
N GLU A 38 5.55 0.59 24.06
CA GLU A 38 5.76 -0.79 23.63
C GLU A 38 5.98 -0.90 22.13
N VAL A 39 5.22 -0.17 21.32
CA VAL A 39 5.39 -0.14 19.85
C VAL A 39 6.76 0.43 19.48
N GLN A 40 7.16 1.58 20.07
CA GLN A 40 8.46 2.19 19.79
C GLN A 40 9.61 1.28 20.25
N SER A 41 9.49 0.66 21.42
CA SER A 41 10.48 -0.30 21.94
C SER A 41 10.62 -1.51 21.02
N SER A 42 9.49 -2.06 20.51
CA SER A 42 9.51 -3.16 19.56
C SER A 42 10.20 -2.77 18.25
N LEU A 43 9.93 -1.57 17.72
CA LEU A 43 10.57 -1.07 16.49
C LEU A 43 12.07 -0.86 16.69
N ASN A 44 12.48 -0.28 17.82
CA ASN A 44 13.89 -0.07 18.17
C ASN A 44 14.64 -1.40 18.30
N ALA A 45 14.04 -2.36 19.01
CA ALA A 45 14.63 -3.69 19.18
C ALA A 45 14.84 -4.44 17.85
N MET A 46 13.98 -4.23 16.85
CA MET A 46 14.17 -4.77 15.51
C MET A 46 15.35 -4.08 14.80
N GLN A 47 15.47 -2.78 14.91
CA GLN A 47 16.57 -2.01 14.31
C GLN A 47 17.93 -2.37 14.95
N GLU A 48 17.99 -2.44 16.28
CA GLU A 48 19.21 -2.82 17.04
C GLU A 48 19.70 -4.23 16.69
N LYS A 49 18.79 -5.17 16.40
CA LYS A 49 19.12 -6.50 15.87
C LYS A 49 19.55 -6.49 14.40
N GLY A 50 19.58 -5.31 13.77
CA GLY A 50 20.03 -5.12 12.41
C GLY A 50 19.10 -5.70 11.36
N PHE A 51 17.77 -5.70 11.63
CA PHE A 51 16.79 -6.17 10.65
C PHE A 51 16.66 -5.20 9.47
N PHE A 52 16.88 -3.91 9.69
CA PHE A 52 16.84 -2.87 8.66
C PHE A 52 17.73 -1.68 9.07
N PRO A 53 18.18 -0.85 8.12
CA PRO A 53 18.94 0.38 8.43
C PRO A 53 18.08 1.43 9.12
N GLY A 54 16.87 1.63 8.64
CA GLY A 54 15.87 2.54 9.18
C GLY A 54 14.47 2.15 8.76
N ALA A 55 13.49 2.49 9.60
CA ALA A 55 12.09 2.23 9.37
C ALA A 55 11.21 3.39 9.85
N THR A 56 10.06 3.55 9.20
CA THR A 56 8.92 4.32 9.70
C THR A 56 7.73 3.41 9.91
N LEU A 57 6.90 3.70 10.92
CA LEU A 57 5.70 2.94 11.21
C LEU A 57 4.54 3.91 11.43
N GLY A 58 3.46 3.75 10.68
CA GLY A 58 2.21 4.46 10.84
C GLY A 58 1.14 3.53 11.39
N ILE A 59 0.37 3.98 12.38
CA ILE A 59 -0.77 3.26 12.95
C ILE A 59 -1.97 4.20 13.00
N VAL A 60 -3.13 3.71 12.56
CA VAL A 60 -4.41 4.41 12.77
C VAL A 60 -5.34 3.47 13.54
N LEU A 61 -5.73 3.89 14.74
CA LEU A 61 -6.54 3.12 15.66
C LEU A 61 -8.03 3.12 15.25
N LYS A 62 -8.84 2.31 15.94
CA LYS A 62 -10.28 2.18 15.69
C LYS A 62 -11.02 3.53 15.81
N ASP A 63 -10.66 4.35 16.78
CA ASP A 63 -11.25 5.66 17.03
C ASP A 63 -10.72 6.78 16.10
N GLY A 64 -9.78 6.46 15.21
CA GLY A 64 -9.13 7.39 14.31
C GLY A 64 -7.86 8.04 14.87
N THR A 65 -7.42 7.68 16.08
CA THR A 65 -6.14 8.15 16.63
C THR A 65 -4.98 7.73 15.73
N GLU A 66 -4.15 8.69 15.37
CA GLU A 66 -3.02 8.52 14.46
C GLU A 66 -1.70 8.53 15.22
N LEU A 67 -0.86 7.54 14.94
CA LEU A 67 0.44 7.39 15.58
C LEU A 67 1.51 7.16 14.52
N ALA A 68 2.66 7.83 14.67
CA ALA A 68 3.77 7.69 13.75
C ALA A 68 5.09 7.51 14.52
N PHE A 69 5.86 6.51 14.13
CA PHE A 69 7.10 6.11 14.76
C PHE A 69 8.22 6.03 13.74
N ALA A 70 9.46 6.13 14.22
CA ALA A 70 10.64 5.90 13.40
C ALA A 70 11.74 5.26 14.24
N SER A 71 12.62 4.48 13.59
CA SER A 71 13.81 3.91 14.21
C SER A 71 14.94 3.79 13.21
N GLY A 72 16.19 3.93 13.68
CA GLY A 72 17.40 3.84 12.86
C GLY A 72 17.69 5.09 12.06
N TRP A 73 18.18 4.91 10.84
CA TRP A 73 18.83 5.95 10.05
C TRP A 73 18.12 6.18 8.71
N SER A 74 17.85 7.43 8.36
CA SER A 74 17.47 7.80 6.99
C SER A 74 18.69 7.79 6.04
N ASP A 75 19.90 7.99 6.56
CA ASP A 75 21.19 7.83 5.88
C ASP A 75 22.21 7.29 6.89
N VAL A 76 22.62 6.03 6.73
CA VAL A 76 23.53 5.34 7.66
C VAL A 76 24.91 5.98 7.67
N GLU A 77 25.46 6.29 6.48
CA GLU A 77 26.82 6.79 6.32
C GLU A 77 26.96 8.22 6.87
N LYS A 78 25.92 9.04 6.67
CA LYS A 78 25.86 10.41 7.19
C LYS A 78 25.32 10.48 8.63
N LYS A 79 24.90 9.36 9.20
CA LYS A 79 24.29 9.25 10.53
C LYS A 79 23.10 10.21 10.70
N ILE A 80 22.26 10.33 9.65
CA ILE A 80 21.04 11.12 9.71
C ILE A 80 19.92 10.24 10.28
N PRO A 81 19.32 10.57 11.42
CA PRO A 81 18.26 9.78 12.02
C PRO A 81 17.04 9.64 11.09
N MET A 82 16.36 8.52 11.17
CA MET A 82 15.03 8.37 10.55
C MET A 82 14.01 9.20 11.33
N ILE A 83 13.10 9.83 10.58
CA ILE A 83 11.98 10.59 11.15
C ILE A 83 10.65 10.00 10.65
N PRO A 84 9.55 10.09 11.43
CA PRO A 84 8.24 9.54 11.03
C PRO A 84 7.72 10.10 9.70
N ALA A 85 8.10 11.33 9.33
CA ALA A 85 7.73 11.98 8.07
C ALA A 85 8.63 11.57 6.87
N GLY A 86 9.57 10.66 7.05
CA GLY A 86 10.41 10.14 5.96
C GLY A 86 9.54 9.48 4.90
N ARG A 87 9.70 9.92 3.65
CA ARG A 87 8.95 9.38 2.52
C ARG A 87 9.72 8.25 1.86
N MET A 88 9.03 7.22 1.46
CA MET A 88 9.57 6.06 0.73
C MET A 88 8.65 5.67 -0.41
N PHE A 89 9.13 4.86 -1.34
CA PHE A 89 8.28 4.32 -2.39
C PHE A 89 7.23 3.38 -1.79
N ALA A 90 5.98 3.53 -2.25
CA ALA A 90 4.90 2.60 -1.94
C ALA A 90 5.14 1.22 -2.58
N GLY A 91 5.84 1.23 -3.74
CA GLY A 91 5.94 0.05 -4.58
C GLY A 91 4.55 -0.51 -4.87
N SER A 92 4.44 -1.79 -5.02
CA SER A 92 3.16 -2.44 -5.35
C SER A 92 2.01 -2.18 -4.38
N ALA A 93 2.25 -1.67 -3.16
CA ALA A 93 1.16 -1.23 -2.29
C ALA A 93 0.34 -0.07 -2.92
N GLY A 94 0.95 0.68 -3.84
CA GLY A 94 0.27 1.69 -4.66
C GLY A 94 -0.81 1.13 -5.58
N LYS A 95 -0.79 -0.18 -5.91
CA LYS A 95 -1.87 -0.83 -6.69
C LYS A 95 -3.23 -0.71 -6.02
N THR A 96 -3.27 -0.60 -4.70
CA THR A 96 -4.53 -0.42 -3.95
C THR A 96 -5.22 0.90 -4.29
N PHE A 97 -4.47 1.93 -4.62
CA PHE A 97 -5.01 3.21 -5.08
C PHE A 97 -5.57 3.10 -6.50
N VAL A 98 -4.85 2.42 -7.39
CA VAL A 98 -5.31 2.16 -8.77
C VAL A 98 -6.60 1.35 -8.75
N ALA A 99 -6.63 0.28 -7.97
CA ALA A 99 -7.80 -0.55 -7.78
C ALA A 99 -9.00 0.24 -7.21
N ALA A 100 -8.76 1.16 -6.27
CA ALA A 100 -9.81 1.98 -5.72
C ALA A 100 -10.41 2.95 -6.77
N VAL A 101 -9.60 3.56 -7.62
CA VAL A 101 -10.10 4.34 -8.77
C VAL A 101 -10.94 3.47 -9.69
N ALA A 102 -10.49 2.25 -10.00
CA ALA A 102 -11.25 1.29 -10.79
C ALA A 102 -12.60 0.96 -10.13
N MET A 103 -12.61 0.65 -8.84
CA MET A 103 -13.84 0.31 -8.11
C MET A 103 -14.82 1.49 -8.00
N GLN A 104 -14.34 2.73 -7.91
CA GLN A 104 -15.20 3.91 -8.03
C GLN A 104 -15.84 4.00 -9.43
N LEU A 105 -15.10 3.69 -10.50
CA LEU A 105 -15.66 3.66 -11.85
C LEU A 105 -16.64 2.50 -12.05
N VAL A 106 -16.43 1.38 -11.36
CA VAL A 106 -17.43 0.28 -11.30
C VAL A 106 -18.71 0.77 -10.63
N GLN A 107 -18.59 1.44 -9.48
CA GLN A 107 -19.74 2.04 -8.79
C GLN A 107 -20.49 3.08 -9.64
N GLU A 108 -19.77 3.82 -10.47
CA GLU A 108 -20.32 4.78 -11.43
C GLU A 108 -20.95 4.11 -12.66
N GLY A 109 -20.84 2.78 -12.81
CA GLY A 109 -21.33 2.04 -13.99
C GLY A 109 -20.51 2.30 -15.27
N LYS A 110 -19.29 2.86 -15.14
CA LYS A 110 -18.39 3.18 -16.26
C LYS A 110 -17.41 2.06 -16.57
N LEU A 111 -17.07 1.24 -15.59
CA LEU A 111 -16.22 0.06 -15.71
C LEU A 111 -17.02 -1.18 -15.29
N ASP A 112 -16.88 -2.26 -16.02
CA ASP A 112 -17.49 -3.55 -15.71
C ASP A 112 -16.38 -4.59 -15.55
N LEU A 113 -16.33 -5.22 -14.39
CA LEU A 113 -15.27 -6.17 -14.02
C LEU A 113 -15.26 -7.42 -14.91
N ASP A 114 -16.41 -7.85 -15.41
CA ASP A 114 -16.54 -9.09 -16.15
C ASP A 114 -16.51 -8.89 -17.66
N LYS A 115 -16.48 -7.64 -18.12
CA LYS A 115 -16.23 -7.32 -19.52
C LYS A 115 -14.81 -7.66 -19.93
N LYS A 116 -14.69 -8.03 -21.21
CA LYS A 116 -13.38 -8.28 -21.81
C LYS A 116 -12.59 -6.98 -21.97
N VAL A 117 -11.29 -7.06 -21.75
CA VAL A 117 -10.34 -5.96 -22.01
C VAL A 117 -10.45 -5.50 -23.48
N SER A 118 -10.77 -6.41 -24.41
CA SER A 118 -10.99 -6.10 -25.82
C SER A 118 -12.16 -5.12 -26.07
N GLU A 119 -13.13 -5.02 -25.17
CA GLU A 119 -14.22 -4.05 -25.31
C GLU A 119 -13.73 -2.61 -25.10
N TYR A 120 -12.67 -2.43 -24.33
CA TYR A 120 -12.04 -1.14 -24.08
C TYR A 120 -10.87 -0.85 -25.02
N LEU A 121 -10.01 -1.84 -25.28
CA LEU A 121 -8.72 -1.67 -25.96
C LEU A 121 -8.64 -2.41 -27.31
N GLY A 122 -9.67 -3.12 -27.73
CA GLY A 122 -9.64 -3.95 -28.96
C GLY A 122 -9.40 -3.19 -30.26
N GLN A 123 -9.56 -1.86 -30.28
CA GLN A 123 -9.27 -1.00 -31.43
C GLN A 123 -7.80 -0.52 -31.47
N GLU A 124 -7.04 -0.74 -30.40
CA GLU A 124 -5.62 -0.38 -30.36
C GLU A 124 -4.82 -1.34 -31.26
N SER A 125 -3.98 -0.80 -32.11
CA SER A 125 -3.22 -1.58 -33.12
C SER A 125 -2.31 -2.64 -32.51
N TRP A 126 -1.89 -2.45 -31.27
CA TRP A 126 -1.02 -3.35 -30.51
C TRP A 126 -1.78 -4.43 -29.73
N PHE A 127 -3.10 -4.28 -29.51
CA PHE A 127 -3.87 -5.11 -28.59
C PHE A 127 -3.77 -6.61 -28.87
N SER A 128 -3.82 -6.99 -30.15
CA SER A 128 -3.74 -8.40 -30.55
C SER A 128 -2.41 -9.08 -30.27
N ARG A 129 -1.39 -8.30 -29.90
CA ARG A 129 -0.05 -8.78 -29.52
C ARG A 129 0.09 -9.08 -28.02
N LEU A 130 -0.89 -8.67 -27.21
CA LEU A 130 -0.90 -9.03 -25.80
C LEU A 130 -1.20 -10.52 -25.62
N PRO A 131 -0.45 -11.23 -24.76
CA PRO A 131 -0.81 -12.59 -24.37
C PRO A 131 -2.25 -12.67 -23.87
N ASN A 132 -2.95 -13.74 -24.17
CA ASN A 132 -4.34 -13.97 -23.77
C ASN A 132 -5.36 -12.87 -24.16
N HIS A 133 -5.03 -11.93 -25.05
CA HIS A 133 -5.86 -10.77 -25.40
C HIS A 133 -7.34 -11.08 -25.69
N LYS A 134 -7.65 -12.30 -26.22
CA LYS A 134 -9.01 -12.71 -26.57
C LYS A 134 -9.90 -12.98 -25.35
N ASP A 135 -9.29 -13.34 -24.21
CA ASP A 135 -10.01 -13.88 -23.07
C ASP A 135 -9.84 -13.07 -21.79
N LEU A 136 -8.93 -12.08 -21.77
CA LEU A 136 -8.73 -11.21 -20.61
C LEU A 136 -9.99 -10.45 -20.25
N THR A 137 -10.39 -10.47 -18.99
CA THR A 137 -11.40 -9.59 -18.40
C THR A 137 -10.73 -8.56 -17.47
N ILE A 138 -11.48 -7.51 -17.11
CA ILE A 138 -11.01 -6.52 -16.13
C ILE A 138 -10.73 -7.20 -14.78
N ARG A 139 -11.61 -8.08 -14.33
CA ARG A 139 -11.42 -8.88 -13.12
C ARG A 139 -10.11 -9.67 -13.16
N MET A 140 -9.80 -10.33 -14.25
CA MET A 140 -8.58 -11.13 -14.39
C MET A 140 -7.30 -10.30 -14.26
N ILE A 141 -7.25 -9.10 -14.85
CA ILE A 141 -6.08 -8.23 -14.70
C ILE A 141 -6.00 -7.61 -13.30
N MET A 142 -7.13 -7.34 -12.64
CA MET A 142 -7.11 -6.83 -11.26
C MET A 142 -6.76 -7.90 -10.22
N THR A 143 -6.98 -9.18 -10.51
CA THR A 143 -6.71 -10.31 -9.60
C THR A 143 -5.44 -11.09 -9.94
N HIS A 144 -4.70 -10.71 -10.99
CA HIS A 144 -3.53 -11.43 -11.50
C HIS A 144 -3.81 -12.87 -11.97
N THR A 145 -5.03 -13.11 -12.48
CA THR A 145 -5.41 -14.37 -13.09
C THR A 145 -5.42 -14.30 -14.63
N GLY A 146 -4.97 -13.19 -15.20
CA GLY A 146 -4.90 -12.97 -16.65
C GLY A 146 -3.74 -13.67 -17.35
N GLY A 147 -2.68 -14.02 -16.62
CA GLY A 147 -1.50 -14.72 -17.14
C GLY A 147 -0.56 -13.82 -17.96
N LEU A 148 -0.63 -12.48 -17.83
CA LEU A 148 0.31 -11.57 -18.51
C LEU A 148 1.71 -11.67 -17.89
N PRO A 149 2.79 -11.80 -18.70
CA PRO A 149 4.17 -11.76 -18.21
C PRO A 149 4.52 -10.40 -17.59
N ARG A 150 5.48 -10.39 -16.68
CA ARG A 150 5.95 -9.16 -16.02
C ARG A 150 7.00 -8.45 -16.87
N TYR A 151 6.69 -7.25 -17.38
CA TYR A 151 7.64 -6.46 -18.17
C TYR A 151 8.87 -6.01 -17.37
N VAL A 152 8.71 -5.74 -16.05
CA VAL A 152 9.78 -5.21 -15.18
C VAL A 152 10.98 -6.16 -15.03
N PHE A 153 10.81 -7.46 -15.33
CA PHE A 153 11.87 -8.46 -15.26
C PHE A 153 12.42 -8.85 -16.64
N LYS A 154 11.99 -8.18 -17.70
CA LYS A 154 12.58 -8.38 -19.02
C LYS A 154 13.96 -7.74 -19.10
N GLU A 155 14.95 -8.49 -19.52
CA GLU A 155 16.35 -8.03 -19.62
C GLU A 155 16.48 -6.79 -20.52
N ASN A 156 15.77 -6.79 -21.67
CA ASN A 156 15.76 -5.66 -22.59
C ASN A 156 15.09 -4.41 -21.99
N PHE A 157 14.10 -4.55 -21.08
CA PHE A 157 13.54 -3.42 -20.34
C PHE A 157 14.58 -2.83 -19.39
N THR A 158 15.18 -3.65 -18.53
CA THR A 158 16.15 -3.17 -17.53
C THR A 158 17.39 -2.58 -18.17
N LYS A 159 17.83 -3.13 -19.31
CA LYS A 159 18.90 -2.54 -20.13
C LYS A 159 18.53 -1.13 -20.60
N ARG A 160 17.39 -0.99 -21.27
CA ARG A 160 16.92 0.32 -21.77
C ARG A 160 16.65 1.33 -20.67
N LEU A 161 16.15 0.88 -19.50
CA LEU A 161 15.95 1.73 -18.34
C LEU A 161 17.26 2.37 -17.86
N ASN A 162 18.34 1.60 -17.83
CA ASN A 162 19.68 2.11 -17.43
C ASN A 162 20.36 2.95 -18.52
N GLU A 163 20.14 2.64 -19.80
CA GLU A 163 20.68 3.40 -20.94
C GLU A 163 19.99 4.76 -21.11
N SER A 164 18.76 4.90 -20.64
CA SER A 164 17.97 6.12 -20.78
C SER A 164 17.32 6.52 -19.45
N PRO A 165 18.13 6.95 -18.44
CA PRO A 165 17.65 7.12 -17.07
C PRO A 165 16.63 8.24 -16.90
N ASP A 166 16.56 9.21 -17.80
CA ASP A 166 15.60 10.32 -17.77
C ASP A 166 14.32 10.04 -18.55
N LYS A 167 14.25 8.89 -19.24
CA LYS A 167 13.12 8.57 -20.10
C LYS A 167 11.81 8.56 -19.32
N VAL A 168 10.81 9.26 -19.86
CA VAL A 168 9.39 9.09 -19.53
C VAL A 168 8.85 8.02 -20.49
N TRP A 169 8.24 7.00 -19.92
CA TRP A 169 7.75 5.85 -20.67
C TRP A 169 6.25 6.02 -20.95
N GLU A 170 5.87 5.92 -22.22
CA GLU A 170 4.47 5.74 -22.55
C GLU A 170 4.01 4.33 -22.12
N PRO A 171 2.78 4.17 -21.63
CA PRO A 171 2.30 2.86 -21.15
C PRO A 171 2.43 1.74 -22.20
N GLU A 172 2.16 2.04 -23.48
CA GLU A 172 2.29 1.09 -24.58
C GLU A 172 3.74 0.65 -24.82
N GLU A 173 4.71 1.51 -24.55
CA GLU A 173 6.13 1.13 -24.64
C GLU A 173 6.50 0.10 -23.57
N LEU A 174 5.87 0.15 -22.40
CA LEU A 174 6.04 -0.84 -21.33
C LEU A 174 5.39 -2.18 -21.72
N LEU A 175 4.20 -2.13 -22.32
CA LEU A 175 3.53 -3.33 -22.85
C LEU A 175 4.31 -3.99 -23.98
N ALA A 176 5.02 -3.21 -24.79
CA ALA A 176 5.81 -3.74 -25.92
C ALA A 176 6.90 -4.72 -25.48
N PHE A 177 7.33 -4.70 -24.21
CA PHE A 177 8.29 -5.68 -23.69
C PHE A 177 7.73 -7.09 -23.49
N VAL A 178 6.40 -7.24 -23.56
CA VAL A 178 5.73 -8.53 -23.41
C VAL A 178 4.86 -8.91 -24.63
N PHE A 179 4.88 -8.10 -25.69
CA PHE A 179 4.16 -8.43 -26.92
C PHE A 179 4.68 -9.74 -27.52
N ASP A 180 3.75 -10.56 -27.98
CA ASP A 180 4.00 -11.85 -28.61
C ASP A 180 4.69 -12.88 -27.69
N ASP A 181 4.86 -12.58 -26.40
CA ASP A 181 5.34 -13.55 -25.43
C ASP A 181 4.29 -14.64 -25.14
N PRO A 182 4.70 -15.85 -24.77
CA PRO A 182 3.77 -16.83 -24.25
C PRO A 182 3.21 -16.35 -22.90
N PRO A 183 1.90 -16.55 -22.63
CA PRO A 183 1.34 -16.25 -21.33
C PRO A 183 1.93 -17.17 -20.24
N ALA A 184 1.95 -16.70 -18.98
CA ALA A 184 2.37 -17.51 -17.84
C ALA A 184 1.44 -18.72 -17.62
N HIS A 185 0.16 -18.56 -17.93
CA HIS A 185 -0.90 -19.57 -17.98
C HIS A 185 -2.06 -19.04 -18.83
N SER A 186 -2.97 -19.89 -19.23
CA SER A 186 -4.20 -19.44 -19.92
C SER A 186 -5.03 -18.55 -18.99
N ALA A 187 -5.72 -17.56 -19.57
CA ALA A 187 -6.57 -16.63 -18.82
C ALA A 187 -7.55 -17.38 -17.90
N GLY A 188 -7.61 -17.01 -16.63
CA GLY A 188 -8.46 -17.63 -15.61
C GLY A 188 -8.04 -19.04 -15.13
N GLN A 189 -6.92 -19.59 -15.63
CA GLN A 189 -6.49 -20.97 -15.30
C GLN A 189 -5.26 -21.02 -14.36
N GLY A 190 -4.97 -19.94 -13.68
CA GLY A 190 -3.86 -19.85 -12.73
C GLY A 190 -3.75 -18.47 -12.11
N TRP A 191 -2.76 -18.31 -11.25
CA TRP A 191 -2.41 -17.04 -10.64
C TRP A 191 -0.93 -16.72 -10.87
N SER A 192 -0.65 -15.54 -11.41
CA SER A 192 0.71 -15.06 -11.64
C SER A 192 0.75 -13.55 -11.52
N TYR A 193 1.34 -13.05 -10.44
CA TYR A 193 1.46 -11.61 -10.20
C TYR A 193 2.13 -10.90 -11.37
N SER A 194 1.51 -9.83 -11.87
CA SER A 194 2.06 -9.07 -12.98
C SER A 194 1.83 -7.56 -12.86
N ASP A 195 2.92 -6.78 -12.99
CA ASP A 195 2.82 -5.32 -13.09
C ASP A 195 2.18 -4.90 -14.42
N THR A 196 2.36 -5.72 -15.46
CA THR A 196 1.76 -5.51 -16.78
C THR A 196 0.23 -5.41 -16.73
N ASP A 197 -0.41 -6.20 -15.85
CA ASP A 197 -1.87 -6.15 -15.64
C ASP A 197 -2.33 -4.74 -15.27
N TYR A 198 -1.58 -4.07 -14.37
CA TYR A 198 -1.91 -2.74 -13.89
C TYR A 198 -1.54 -1.63 -14.86
N ILE A 199 -0.58 -1.86 -15.77
CA ILE A 199 -0.35 -0.96 -16.90
C ILE A 199 -1.56 -1.02 -17.87
N VAL A 200 -2.05 -2.22 -18.20
CA VAL A 200 -3.26 -2.38 -19.01
C VAL A 200 -4.47 -1.72 -18.34
N LEU A 201 -4.66 -1.95 -17.04
CA LEU A 201 -5.74 -1.32 -16.27
C LEU A 201 -5.64 0.21 -16.34
N GLY A 202 -4.45 0.78 -16.13
CA GLY A 202 -4.23 2.23 -16.19
C GLY A 202 -4.67 2.84 -17.52
N ILE A 203 -4.30 2.23 -18.65
CA ILE A 203 -4.72 2.68 -19.99
C ILE A 203 -6.25 2.68 -20.11
N ILE A 204 -6.91 1.65 -19.58
CA ILE A 204 -8.38 1.57 -19.56
C ILE A 204 -8.98 2.70 -18.73
N LEU A 205 -8.44 2.96 -17.54
CA LEU A 205 -8.94 4.02 -16.67
C LEU A 205 -8.82 5.39 -17.32
N GLU A 206 -7.68 5.71 -17.95
CA GLU A 206 -7.49 6.97 -18.70
C GLU A 206 -8.46 7.06 -19.88
N LYS A 207 -8.65 5.98 -20.63
CA LYS A 207 -9.58 5.95 -21.77
C LYS A 207 -11.04 6.20 -21.35
N ILE A 208 -11.47 5.65 -20.21
CA ILE A 208 -12.82 5.84 -19.66
C ILE A 208 -13.02 7.26 -19.15
N THR A 209 -12.01 7.81 -18.47
CA THR A 209 -12.12 9.12 -17.81
C THR A 209 -11.78 10.29 -18.74
N GLY A 210 -10.99 10.04 -19.79
CA GLY A 210 -10.43 11.08 -20.66
C GLY A 210 -9.38 11.97 -19.96
N THR A 211 -8.84 11.52 -18.82
CA THR A 211 -7.93 12.26 -17.96
C THR A 211 -6.76 11.35 -17.56
N ASP A 212 -5.55 11.91 -17.41
CA ASP A 212 -4.40 11.13 -16.95
C ASP A 212 -4.66 10.52 -15.56
N PHE A 213 -4.07 9.34 -15.32
CA PHE A 213 -4.33 8.57 -14.11
C PHE A 213 -3.99 9.33 -12.82
N TYR A 214 -2.88 10.07 -12.78
CA TYR A 214 -2.48 10.76 -11.56
C TYR A 214 -3.42 11.92 -11.21
N SER A 215 -3.98 12.61 -12.21
CA SER A 215 -5.03 13.61 -12.02
C SER A 215 -6.31 12.98 -11.45
N GLU A 216 -6.71 11.82 -11.97
CA GLU A 216 -7.85 11.07 -11.42
C GLU A 216 -7.60 10.61 -9.99
N LEU A 217 -6.41 10.08 -9.71
CA LEU A 217 -5.99 9.67 -8.38
C LEU A 217 -6.05 10.86 -7.39
N GLU A 218 -5.49 11.99 -7.77
CA GLU A 218 -5.50 13.19 -6.94
C GLU A 218 -6.93 13.66 -6.64
N ARG A 219 -7.76 13.75 -7.68
CA ARG A 219 -9.14 14.21 -7.59
C ARG A 219 -10.03 13.27 -6.78
N ARG A 220 -9.87 11.96 -6.96
CA ARG A 220 -10.75 10.94 -6.38
C ARG A 220 -10.32 10.47 -4.99
N ILE A 221 -9.02 10.51 -4.69
CA ILE A 221 -8.47 9.88 -3.50
C ILE A 221 -7.58 10.84 -2.70
N LEU A 222 -6.48 11.36 -3.27
CA LEU A 222 -5.51 12.06 -2.45
C LEU A 222 -6.07 13.32 -1.79
N LYS A 223 -6.78 14.17 -2.55
CA LYS A 223 -7.41 15.38 -2.02
C LYS A 223 -8.59 15.09 -1.09
N PRO A 224 -9.60 14.27 -1.47
CA PRO A 224 -10.75 14.01 -0.62
C PRO A 224 -10.40 13.39 0.74
N PHE A 225 -9.32 12.59 0.79
CA PHE A 225 -8.90 11.91 2.01
C PHE A 225 -7.67 12.53 2.68
N ALA A 226 -7.26 13.73 2.24
CA ALA A 226 -6.15 14.50 2.80
C ALA A 226 -4.85 13.70 2.95
N LEU A 227 -4.48 12.92 1.93
CA LEU A 227 -3.23 12.15 1.88
C LEU A 227 -2.09 13.04 1.35
N GLU A 228 -1.76 14.08 2.10
CA GLU A 228 -0.90 15.19 1.66
C GLU A 228 0.57 14.81 1.47
N HIS A 229 1.00 13.71 2.08
CA HIS A 229 2.37 13.20 1.96
C HIS A 229 2.50 12.08 0.92
N THR A 230 1.44 11.81 0.17
CA THR A 230 1.43 10.85 -0.93
C THR A 230 1.41 11.59 -2.26
N SER A 231 2.29 11.22 -3.18
CA SER A 231 2.37 11.84 -4.50
C SER A 231 2.94 10.89 -5.55
N PRO A 232 2.70 11.15 -6.85
CA PRO A 232 3.33 10.39 -7.93
C PRO A 232 4.85 10.33 -7.82
N SER A 233 5.43 9.20 -8.17
CA SER A 233 6.89 9.02 -8.32
C SER A 233 7.30 9.14 -9.79
N ASN A 234 6.91 10.24 -10.42
CA ASN A 234 7.04 10.44 -11.88
C ASN A 234 8.24 11.31 -12.30
N THR A 235 9.17 11.57 -11.39
CA THR A 235 10.42 12.30 -11.64
C THR A 235 11.56 11.67 -10.86
N ARG A 236 12.81 11.91 -11.30
CA ARG A 236 14.00 11.42 -10.59
C ARG A 236 14.30 12.18 -9.30
N LYS A 237 13.81 13.44 -9.17
CA LYS A 237 13.99 14.26 -7.97
C LYS A 237 12.72 14.25 -7.15
N LEU A 238 12.71 13.46 -6.07
CA LEU A 238 11.54 13.21 -5.25
C LEU A 238 11.70 13.90 -3.88
N LYS A 239 10.84 14.86 -3.58
CA LYS A 239 10.91 15.65 -2.34
C LYS A 239 10.65 14.78 -1.12
N GLY A 240 11.57 14.80 -0.15
CA GLY A 240 11.42 14.09 1.13
C GLY A 240 11.73 12.59 1.05
N LEU A 241 12.18 12.08 -0.10
CA LEU A 241 12.63 10.70 -0.23
C LEU A 241 13.89 10.48 0.63
N VAL A 242 13.83 9.54 1.57
CA VAL A 242 14.98 9.15 2.39
C VAL A 242 15.95 8.29 1.58
N THR A 243 17.19 8.15 2.06
CA THR A 243 18.15 7.24 1.42
C THR A 243 17.68 5.80 1.53
N GLY A 244 17.66 5.09 0.41
CA GLY A 244 17.35 3.67 0.31
C GLY A 244 18.60 2.84 0.00
N TYR A 245 18.55 1.57 0.35
CA TYR A 245 19.63 0.60 0.15
C TYR A 245 19.13 -0.59 -0.66
N THR A 246 19.78 -0.83 -1.81
CA THR A 246 19.51 -1.98 -2.70
C THR A 246 20.78 -2.79 -2.96
N GLY A 247 20.68 -3.88 -3.69
CA GLY A 247 21.84 -4.64 -4.14
C GLY A 247 22.69 -3.83 -5.13
N ASP A 248 23.96 -3.57 -4.79
CA ASP A 248 24.84 -2.79 -5.68
C ASP A 248 25.04 -3.50 -7.00
N ARG A 249 24.61 -2.87 -8.10
CA ARG A 249 24.65 -3.41 -9.46
C ARG A 249 24.07 -4.83 -9.60
N THR A 250 23.10 -5.15 -8.72
CA THR A 250 22.45 -6.47 -8.71
C THR A 250 21.28 -6.51 -9.68
N PRO A 251 21.14 -7.56 -10.52
CA PRO A 251 19.94 -7.76 -11.33
C PRO A 251 18.65 -7.84 -10.47
N PRO A 252 17.51 -7.48 -11.01
CA PRO A 252 17.28 -7.08 -12.42
C PRO A 252 17.62 -5.61 -12.72
N PHE A 253 17.64 -4.72 -11.73
CA PHE A 253 17.69 -3.28 -11.99
C PHE A 253 19.10 -2.71 -12.16
N ASN A 254 20.13 -3.37 -11.66
CA ASN A 254 21.54 -2.95 -11.77
C ASN A 254 21.82 -1.52 -11.26
N LEU A 255 21.08 -1.05 -10.28
CA LEU A 255 21.22 0.27 -9.70
C LEU A 255 22.39 0.34 -8.69
N PRO A 256 22.91 1.55 -8.36
CA PRO A 256 23.85 1.73 -7.25
C PRO A 256 23.26 1.22 -5.93
N GLY A 257 24.09 0.62 -5.06
CA GLY A 257 23.66 0.05 -3.78
C GLY A 257 23.03 1.05 -2.78
N LYS A 258 23.18 2.36 -3.07
CA LYS A 258 22.57 3.47 -2.31
C LYS A 258 21.85 4.40 -3.26
N VAL A 259 20.59 4.71 -2.96
CA VAL A 259 19.71 5.57 -3.77
C VAL A 259 18.91 6.53 -2.86
N PRO A 260 18.60 7.77 -3.27
CA PRO A 260 19.11 8.46 -4.47
C PRO A 260 20.62 8.78 -4.37
N VAL A 261 21.23 9.03 -5.51
CA VAL A 261 22.60 9.55 -5.60
C VAL A 261 22.51 11.06 -5.75
N ASP A 262 23.14 11.81 -4.85
CA ASP A 262 23.10 13.30 -4.82
C ASP A 262 21.67 13.87 -4.93
N GLY A 263 20.70 13.22 -4.30
CA GLY A 263 19.30 13.63 -4.30
C GLY A 263 18.52 13.31 -5.59
N ILE A 264 19.14 12.58 -6.53
CA ILE A 264 18.55 12.19 -7.81
C ILE A 264 18.45 10.65 -7.85
N TYR A 265 17.25 10.12 -8.05
CA TYR A 265 17.07 8.68 -8.22
C TYR A 265 17.75 8.22 -9.53
N PRO A 266 18.44 7.08 -9.56
CA PRO A 266 19.29 6.68 -10.69
C PRO A 266 18.55 6.59 -12.03
N VAL A 267 17.28 6.21 -12.02
CA VAL A 267 16.41 6.13 -13.20
C VAL A 267 15.09 6.85 -12.91
N ASN A 268 14.36 7.24 -13.96
CA ASN A 268 13.02 7.82 -13.74
C ASN A 268 12.04 6.73 -13.28
N PRO A 269 11.53 6.78 -12.03
CA PRO A 269 10.63 5.76 -11.49
C PRO A 269 9.24 5.78 -12.10
N GLN A 270 8.94 6.72 -12.98
CA GLN A 270 7.66 6.88 -13.68
C GLN A 270 7.24 5.59 -14.41
N PHE A 271 8.17 4.73 -14.82
CA PHE A 271 7.86 3.45 -15.46
C PHE A 271 6.94 2.56 -14.61
N GLU A 272 6.94 2.72 -13.29
CA GLU A 272 6.06 1.95 -12.43
C GLU A 272 4.59 2.38 -12.58
N TRP A 273 4.32 3.67 -12.76
CA TRP A 273 3.03 4.28 -13.04
C TRP A 273 1.87 3.61 -12.27
N CYS A 274 0.90 2.98 -12.95
CA CYS A 274 -0.19 2.23 -12.31
C CYS A 274 0.26 0.93 -11.64
N GLY A 275 1.50 0.48 -11.82
CA GLY A 275 2.12 -0.62 -11.09
C GLY A 275 2.38 -0.35 -9.61
N GLY A 276 2.20 0.91 -9.17
CA GLY A 276 2.40 1.32 -7.78
C GLY A 276 3.20 2.61 -7.60
N GLY A 277 3.37 3.38 -8.68
CA GLY A 277 4.26 4.53 -8.85
C GLY A 277 3.98 5.73 -7.94
N LEU A 278 4.09 5.54 -6.63
CA LEU A 278 3.87 6.56 -5.59
C LEU A 278 5.03 6.61 -4.60
N ILE A 279 5.32 7.80 -4.05
CA ILE A 279 6.05 7.97 -2.79
C ILE A 279 5.10 8.46 -1.71
N THR A 280 5.30 7.99 -0.47
CA THR A 280 4.36 8.23 0.62
C THR A 280 5.06 8.11 1.98
N THR A 281 4.38 8.49 3.05
CA THR A 281 4.75 8.17 4.43
C THR A 281 4.00 6.93 4.92
N SER A 282 4.55 6.25 5.92
CA SER A 282 3.87 5.12 6.56
C SER A 282 2.53 5.52 7.19
N LEU A 283 2.42 6.77 7.67
CA LEU A 283 1.16 7.27 8.25
C LEU A 283 0.08 7.48 7.18
N ASP A 284 0.40 8.11 6.04
CA ASP A 284 -0.57 8.26 4.94
C ASP A 284 -1.03 6.91 4.42
N MET A 285 -0.12 5.93 4.30
CA MET A 285 -0.49 4.57 3.90
C MET A 285 -1.38 3.87 4.94
N ALA A 286 -1.17 4.12 6.25
CA ALA A 286 -2.04 3.59 7.30
C ALA A 286 -3.42 4.26 7.27
N ARG A 287 -3.49 5.59 7.03
CA ARG A 287 -4.75 6.33 6.79
C ARG A 287 -5.49 5.74 5.60
N TRP A 288 -4.78 5.57 4.48
CA TRP A 288 -5.33 4.98 3.27
C TRP A 288 -5.86 3.57 3.52
N SER A 289 -5.10 2.73 4.19
CA SER A 289 -5.50 1.38 4.58
C SER A 289 -6.83 1.37 5.34
N LYS A 290 -6.97 2.24 6.34
CA LYS A 290 -8.19 2.37 7.13
C LYS A 290 -9.38 2.88 6.29
N ILE A 291 -9.16 3.90 5.47
CA ILE A 291 -10.17 4.46 4.56
C ILE A 291 -10.69 3.39 3.61
N LEU A 292 -9.78 2.68 2.96
CA LEU A 292 -10.11 1.66 1.97
C LEU A 292 -10.92 0.51 2.60
N TYR A 293 -10.37 -0.10 3.65
CA TYR A 293 -10.95 -1.32 4.22
C TYR A 293 -12.12 -1.10 5.18
N GLU A 294 -12.40 0.16 5.55
CA GLU A 294 -13.65 0.55 6.21
C GLU A 294 -14.74 0.99 5.21
N GLY A 295 -14.50 0.85 3.90
CA GLY A 295 -15.49 1.17 2.86
C GLY A 295 -15.79 2.66 2.71
N LYS A 296 -14.81 3.54 3.01
CA LYS A 296 -14.97 4.98 2.87
C LYS A 296 -14.64 5.48 1.45
N ALA A 297 -13.88 4.69 0.68
CA ALA A 297 -13.49 5.04 -0.68
C ALA A 297 -14.59 4.78 -1.72
N PHE A 298 -15.48 3.84 -1.46
CA PHE A 298 -16.63 3.44 -2.30
C PHE A 298 -17.61 2.62 -1.45
N SER A 299 -18.72 2.15 -2.03
CA SER A 299 -19.77 1.44 -1.27
C SER A 299 -19.28 0.12 -0.67
N LYS A 300 -20.03 -0.37 0.31
CA LYS A 300 -19.72 -1.66 0.95
C LYS A 300 -19.79 -2.82 -0.05
N ASP A 301 -20.73 -2.80 -0.99
CA ASP A 301 -20.86 -3.87 -1.98
C ASP A 301 -19.59 -3.97 -2.86
N GLN A 302 -19.03 -2.83 -3.28
CA GLN A 302 -17.76 -2.81 -4.01
C GLN A 302 -16.59 -3.23 -3.13
N LEU A 303 -16.60 -2.92 -1.83
CA LEU A 303 -15.57 -3.41 -0.92
C LEU A 303 -15.65 -4.93 -0.74
N ASP A 304 -16.85 -5.46 -0.53
CA ASP A 304 -17.05 -6.90 -0.39
C ASP A 304 -16.60 -7.65 -1.68
N GLU A 305 -16.87 -7.09 -2.86
CA GLU A 305 -16.38 -7.59 -4.15
C GLU A 305 -14.84 -7.50 -4.25
N MET A 306 -14.24 -6.37 -3.87
CA MET A 306 -12.79 -6.19 -3.88
C MET A 306 -12.06 -7.21 -3.00
N LEU A 307 -12.68 -7.61 -1.89
CA LEU A 307 -12.09 -8.51 -0.90
C LEU A 307 -12.32 -10.00 -1.21
N GLN A 308 -12.97 -10.35 -2.35
CA GLN A 308 -13.09 -11.76 -2.77
C GLN A 308 -11.73 -12.27 -3.29
N PRO A 309 -11.03 -13.16 -2.58
CA PRO A 309 -9.69 -13.54 -2.98
C PRO A 309 -9.69 -14.70 -3.97
N MET A 310 -8.77 -14.60 -4.94
CA MET A 310 -8.33 -15.72 -5.77
C MET A 310 -7.11 -16.35 -5.10
N ASP A 311 -7.14 -17.64 -4.88
CA ASP A 311 -6.06 -18.40 -4.24
C ASP A 311 -4.74 -18.28 -5.02
N PHE A 312 -3.65 -18.04 -4.34
CA PHE A 312 -2.33 -17.78 -4.93
C PHE A 312 -1.75 -18.97 -5.73
N ARG A 313 -2.30 -20.18 -5.60
CA ARG A 313 -1.81 -21.37 -6.30
C ARG A 313 -2.68 -21.73 -7.49
N SER A 314 -4.00 -21.74 -7.28
CA SER A 314 -4.96 -22.21 -8.27
C SER A 314 -5.51 -21.11 -9.16
N GLY A 315 -5.50 -19.86 -8.70
CA GLY A 315 -6.20 -18.76 -9.37
C GLY A 315 -7.73 -18.88 -9.31
N GLN A 316 -8.24 -19.79 -8.47
CA GLN A 316 -9.68 -19.97 -8.25
C GLN A 316 -10.12 -19.25 -6.97
N PRO A 317 -11.41 -18.93 -6.79
CA PRO A 317 -11.90 -18.37 -5.54
C PRO A 317 -11.51 -19.17 -4.30
N GLY A 318 -11.08 -18.50 -3.22
CA GLY A 318 -10.59 -19.13 -2.00
C GLY A 318 -10.82 -18.30 -0.74
N ASP A 319 -10.38 -18.79 0.41
CA ASP A 319 -10.50 -18.12 1.72
C ASP A 319 -9.42 -17.05 1.95
N GLN A 320 -8.34 -17.12 1.21
CA GLN A 320 -7.22 -16.19 1.23
C GLN A 320 -6.56 -16.15 -0.15
N GLY A 321 -5.91 -15.05 -0.48
CA GLY A 321 -5.30 -14.89 -1.79
C GLY A 321 -5.23 -13.43 -2.20
N TYR A 322 -5.46 -13.18 -3.49
CA TYR A 322 -5.43 -11.85 -4.08
C TYR A 322 -6.82 -11.47 -4.60
N GLY A 323 -7.38 -10.40 -4.02
CA GLY A 323 -8.63 -9.79 -4.48
C GLY A 323 -8.40 -8.79 -5.61
N LEU A 324 -9.28 -7.82 -5.77
CA LEU A 324 -9.13 -6.76 -6.79
C LEU A 324 -8.11 -5.73 -6.31
N GLY A 325 -6.82 -6.03 -6.49
CA GLY A 325 -5.71 -5.15 -6.09
C GLY A 325 -5.34 -5.18 -4.62
N VAL A 326 -5.79 -6.16 -3.88
CA VAL A 326 -5.56 -6.29 -2.45
C VAL A 326 -5.21 -7.73 -2.09
N MET A 327 -4.43 -7.91 -1.03
CA MET A 327 -4.14 -9.22 -0.46
C MET A 327 -5.07 -9.49 0.72
N VAL A 328 -5.61 -10.70 0.80
CA VAL A 328 -6.45 -11.19 1.88
C VAL A 328 -5.77 -12.37 2.52
N PHE A 329 -5.44 -12.26 3.81
CA PHE A 329 -4.80 -13.32 4.57
C PHE A 329 -5.68 -13.76 5.74
N LYS A 330 -5.81 -15.06 5.91
CA LYS A 330 -6.47 -15.68 7.08
C LYS A 330 -5.40 -16.13 8.08
N ARG A 331 -5.52 -15.68 9.32
CA ARG A 331 -4.59 -15.97 10.41
C ARG A 331 -5.37 -16.49 11.64
N PRO A 332 -4.72 -17.16 12.62
CA PRO A 332 -5.41 -17.63 13.83
C PRO A 332 -6.16 -16.54 14.59
N PHE A 333 -5.66 -15.31 14.58
CA PHE A 333 -6.27 -14.14 15.23
C PHE A 333 -7.30 -13.40 14.36
N GLY A 334 -7.52 -13.81 13.11
CA GLY A 334 -8.51 -13.20 12.20
C GLY A 334 -7.97 -12.89 10.81
N LEU A 335 -8.75 -12.13 10.05
CA LEU A 335 -8.39 -11.66 8.71
C LEU A 335 -7.41 -10.49 8.79
N ILE A 336 -6.55 -10.41 7.77
CA ILE A 336 -5.72 -9.23 7.48
C ILE A 336 -5.97 -8.86 6.03
N TYR A 337 -6.26 -7.58 5.77
CA TYR A 337 -6.30 -7.00 4.44
C TYR A 337 -5.08 -6.11 4.25
N GLY A 338 -4.52 -6.06 3.06
CA GLY A 338 -3.37 -5.20 2.83
C GLY A 338 -2.70 -5.41 1.49
N HIS A 339 -1.48 -4.91 1.39
CA HIS A 339 -0.62 -5.14 0.24
C HIS A 339 0.84 -4.88 0.62
N GLY A 340 1.75 -5.71 0.12
CA GLY A 340 3.17 -5.45 0.17
C GLY A 340 3.65 -4.63 -1.02
N GLY A 341 4.74 -3.90 -0.87
CA GLY A 341 5.38 -3.17 -1.96
C GLY A 341 6.89 -3.26 -1.89
N MET A 342 7.53 -3.40 -3.02
CA MET A 342 8.99 -3.28 -3.17
C MET A 342 9.28 -2.35 -4.35
N PHE A 343 10.19 -1.43 -4.13
CA PHE A 343 10.87 -0.66 -5.16
C PHE A 343 12.35 -0.60 -4.80
N PRO A 344 13.29 -0.61 -5.75
CA PRO A 344 14.71 -0.73 -5.41
C PRO A 344 15.17 0.26 -4.33
N GLY A 345 15.64 -0.29 -3.21
CA GLY A 345 16.04 0.44 -2.01
C GLY A 345 14.96 0.58 -0.93
N TYR A 346 13.72 0.12 -1.17
CA TYR A 346 12.62 0.31 -0.23
C TYR A 346 11.66 -0.87 -0.24
N GLU A 347 11.12 -1.18 0.94
CA GLU A 347 9.97 -2.08 1.08
C GLU A 347 8.88 -1.46 1.95
N THR A 348 7.64 -1.73 1.61
CA THR A 348 6.43 -1.25 2.29
C THR A 348 5.51 -2.43 2.58
N GLN A 349 4.93 -2.49 3.78
CA GLN A 349 3.85 -3.41 4.11
C GLN A 349 2.71 -2.63 4.74
N MET A 350 1.59 -2.59 4.05
CA MET A 350 0.32 -2.05 4.51
C MET A 350 -0.56 -3.20 5.00
N SER A 351 -1.15 -3.08 6.19
CA SER A 351 -2.01 -4.08 6.81
C SER A 351 -3.17 -3.44 7.55
N TYR A 352 -4.37 -3.97 7.38
CA TYR A 352 -5.56 -3.65 8.15
C TYR A 352 -6.05 -4.88 8.90
N PHE A 353 -6.40 -4.71 10.16
CA PHE A 353 -6.87 -5.74 11.06
C PHE A 353 -8.36 -5.51 11.36
N PRO A 354 -9.30 -6.14 10.63
CA PRO A 354 -10.74 -5.90 10.83
C PRO A 354 -11.22 -6.19 12.26
N LYS A 355 -10.63 -7.22 12.89
CA LYS A 355 -10.96 -7.60 14.29
C LYS A 355 -10.81 -6.43 15.27
N TRP A 356 -9.80 -5.62 15.08
CA TRP A 356 -9.48 -4.49 15.97
C TRP A 356 -9.82 -3.12 15.37
N GLY A 357 -10.14 -3.05 14.08
CA GLY A 357 -10.33 -1.79 13.35
C GLY A 357 -9.04 -0.96 13.26
N VAL A 358 -7.88 -1.61 13.27
CA VAL A 358 -6.56 -0.96 13.29
C VAL A 358 -5.86 -1.12 11.94
N ALA A 359 -5.34 -0.03 11.42
CA ALA A 359 -4.45 -0.02 10.26
C ALA A 359 -2.99 0.17 10.71
N VAL A 360 -2.08 -0.60 10.13
CA VAL A 360 -0.64 -0.55 10.42
C VAL A 360 0.12 -0.57 9.10
N THR A 361 1.03 0.38 8.92
CA THR A 361 1.96 0.36 7.78
C THR A 361 3.38 0.54 8.26
N ILE A 362 4.26 -0.36 7.85
CA ILE A 362 5.71 -0.23 8.02
C ILE A 362 6.37 0.01 6.67
N GLN A 363 7.29 0.98 6.62
CA GLN A 363 8.20 1.19 5.49
C GLN A 363 9.64 1.10 5.98
N VAL A 364 10.49 0.44 5.20
CA VAL A 364 11.93 0.34 5.48
C VAL A 364 12.73 0.84 4.28
N ASN A 365 13.85 1.47 4.55
CA ASN A 365 14.75 2.00 3.54
C ASN A 365 15.82 1.00 3.09
N ALA A 366 15.42 -0.23 2.95
CA ALA A 366 16.23 -1.29 2.34
C ALA A 366 15.30 -2.31 1.66
N ASP A 367 15.76 -2.89 0.56
CA ASP A 367 15.12 -4.04 -0.07
C ASP A 367 15.87 -5.34 0.24
N SER A 368 15.27 -6.47 -0.17
CA SER A 368 15.82 -7.80 0.02
C SER A 368 17.13 -8.04 -0.74
N LEU A 369 17.43 -7.25 -1.79
CA LEU A 369 18.67 -7.37 -2.57
C LEU A 369 19.85 -6.70 -1.88
N SER A 370 19.60 -5.77 -0.95
CA SER A 370 20.64 -4.96 -0.28
C SER A 370 21.53 -5.77 0.68
N GLY A 371 21.07 -6.94 1.14
CA GLY A 371 21.63 -7.64 2.28
C GLY A 371 21.50 -6.92 3.63
N LYS A 372 20.88 -5.71 3.64
CA LYS A 372 20.63 -4.89 4.84
C LYS A 372 19.23 -5.09 5.41
N LEU A 373 18.33 -5.74 4.66
CA LEU A 373 17.02 -6.17 5.16
C LEU A 373 17.09 -7.65 5.54
N LYS A 374 16.82 -7.96 6.80
CA LYS A 374 16.85 -9.32 7.34
C LYS A 374 15.47 -9.72 7.82
N GLY A 375 14.81 -10.60 7.09
CA GLY A 375 13.45 -11.04 7.36
C GLY A 375 12.44 -10.39 6.42
N SER A 376 11.15 -10.53 6.74
CA SER A 376 10.05 -9.96 5.94
C SER A 376 9.27 -8.92 6.70
N LEU A 377 8.69 -7.94 6.01
CA LEU A 377 7.85 -6.92 6.65
C LEU A 377 6.58 -7.52 7.27
N ASN A 378 6.03 -8.58 6.69
CA ASN A 378 4.95 -9.36 7.32
C ASN A 378 5.39 -9.95 8.67
N GLY A 379 6.63 -10.42 8.78
CA GLY A 379 7.20 -10.88 10.05
C GLY A 379 7.37 -9.74 11.06
N PHE A 380 7.67 -8.52 10.60
CA PHE A 380 7.75 -7.35 11.49
C PHE A 380 6.37 -6.91 11.99
N ILE A 381 5.37 -6.88 11.10
CA ILE A 381 3.96 -6.67 11.50
C ILE A 381 3.51 -7.75 12.50
N GLY A 382 3.89 -9.02 12.26
CA GLY A 382 3.59 -10.13 13.17
C GLY A 382 4.12 -9.94 14.59
N ARG A 383 5.23 -9.19 14.79
CA ARG A 383 5.77 -8.86 16.12
C ARG A 383 4.93 -7.81 16.86
N LEU A 384 4.12 -7.03 16.14
CA LEU A 384 3.21 -6.05 16.74
C LEU A 384 1.88 -6.70 17.14
N VAL A 385 1.53 -7.86 16.59
CA VAL A 385 0.25 -8.54 16.87
C VAL A 385 0.02 -8.78 18.37
N PRO A 386 0.97 -9.29 19.16
CA PRO A 386 0.77 -9.44 20.62
C PRO A 386 0.50 -8.12 21.34
N ILE A 387 1.11 -7.02 20.88
CA ILE A 387 0.86 -5.69 21.42
C ILE A 387 -0.58 -5.24 21.06
N LEU A 388 -0.99 -5.41 19.81
CA LEU A 388 -2.36 -5.11 19.37
C LEU A 388 -3.39 -5.95 20.14
N GLU A 389 -3.13 -7.23 20.35
CA GLU A 389 -4.00 -8.09 21.16
C GLU A 389 -4.12 -7.62 22.59
N LYS A 390 -3.01 -7.26 23.22
CA LYS A 390 -2.99 -6.75 24.61
C LYS A 390 -3.86 -5.51 24.81
N TYR A 391 -3.86 -4.58 23.85
CA TYR A 391 -4.53 -3.28 24.01
C TYR A 391 -5.91 -3.20 23.33
N PHE A 392 -6.22 -4.08 22.39
CA PHE A 392 -7.46 -4.01 21.58
C PHE A 392 -8.25 -5.31 21.51
N ALA A 393 -7.82 -6.41 22.18
CA ALA A 393 -8.67 -7.57 22.34
C ALA A 393 -9.70 -7.28 23.43
N GLU A 394 -10.99 -7.35 23.05
CA GLU A 394 -12.12 -7.31 23.99
C GLU A 394 -12.25 -8.64 24.71
#